data_6d470dc02f4e55f83c9706c96e17c963
#
_entry.id   6d470dc02f4e55f83c9706c96e17c963
#
_cell.length_a   1.000
_cell.length_b   1.000
_cell.length_c   1.000
_cell.angle_alpha   90.00
_cell.angle_beta   90.00
_cell.angle_gamma   90.00
#
_symmetry.space_group_name_H-M   'P 1'
#
loop_
_entity.id
_entity.type
_entity.pdbx_description
1 polymer ?
#
loop_
_entity_poly.entity_id
_entity_poly.type
_entity_poly.pdbx_seq_one_letter_code
_entity_poly.pdbx_strand_id
1 'polypeptide(L)'
;MNFVDPDGLDIWHITSNGEVSRIKKSNTDVLYYVDNEGKRSSEFINIKDRNLLDAFSDKKGKASFTTNSNIDDLFKMFLFASNNTDVEWVMHRDINNNYTLGTIHNEDSAGSWTDYGIEKPIASVHSHPGIPANVDDEIFSMSIDWLNVKNDIVINKHQTRMNYVYFPKSKRLYHVEHSGYRYIRKITTGYSRFYFGTLNHR
;
A
#
# COMPACT_ATOMS: atom_id res chain seq x y z
N MET A 1 12.97 22.63 14.79
CA MET A 1 14.20 21.81 15.01
C MET A 1 14.88 21.65 13.66
N ASN A 2 16.11 22.16 13.48
CA ASN A 2 16.82 22.00 12.21
C ASN A 2 17.44 20.59 12.20
N PHE A 3 16.89 19.68 11.44
CA PHE A 3 17.54 18.40 11.18
C PHE A 3 18.70 18.64 10.23
N VAL A 4 19.91 18.43 10.73
CA VAL A 4 21.11 18.33 9.89
C VAL A 4 21.06 16.91 9.32
N ASP A 5 20.87 16.79 8.01
CA ASP A 5 21.03 15.54 7.29
C ASP A 5 22.53 15.33 7.02
N PRO A 6 23.18 14.34 7.67
CA PRO A 6 24.62 14.15 7.55
C PRO A 6 25.04 13.62 6.17
N ASP A 7 24.14 13.00 5.42
CA ASP A 7 24.47 12.17 4.26
C ASP A 7 23.95 12.73 2.92
N GLY A 8 23.23 13.86 2.94
CA GLY A 8 22.73 14.53 1.73
C GLY A 8 21.63 13.79 0.98
N LEU A 9 20.84 12.92 1.64
CA LEU A 9 19.77 12.10 1.06
C LEU A 9 18.45 12.89 0.96
N ASP A 10 17.62 12.64 -0.08
CA ASP A 10 16.25 13.13 -0.11
C ASP A 10 15.48 12.53 1.05
N ILE A 11 15.04 13.40 1.95
CA ILE A 11 14.27 13.01 3.10
C ILE A 11 12.81 13.26 2.82
N TRP A 12 12.06 12.18 2.89
CA TRP A 12 10.63 12.20 2.79
C TRP A 12 10.03 11.78 4.13
N HIS A 13 8.92 12.40 4.50
CA HIS A 13 8.14 12.05 5.67
C HIS A 13 6.78 11.52 5.26
N ILE A 14 6.29 10.54 6.01
CA ILE A 14 4.90 10.11 6.01
C ILE A 14 4.35 10.26 7.42
N THR A 15 3.17 10.86 7.55
CA THR A 15 2.50 11.10 8.82
C THR A 15 1.45 10.00 9.11
N SER A 16 0.89 9.97 10.33
CA SER A 16 -0.13 8.98 10.71
C SER A 16 -1.38 9.01 9.83
N ASN A 17 -1.75 10.18 9.30
CA ASN A 17 -2.88 10.34 8.38
C ASN A 17 -2.51 10.09 6.90
N GLY A 18 -1.30 9.57 6.63
CA GLY A 18 -0.86 9.20 5.29
C GLY A 18 -0.37 10.35 4.41
N GLU A 19 -0.22 11.57 4.95
CA GLU A 19 0.37 12.68 4.19
C GLU A 19 1.86 12.42 3.94
N VAL A 20 2.30 12.61 2.71
CA VAL A 20 3.69 12.44 2.30
C VAL A 20 4.27 13.78 1.87
N SER A 21 5.43 14.13 2.41
CA SER A 21 6.09 15.39 2.09
C SER A 21 7.60 15.23 1.96
N ARG A 22 8.17 15.97 1.00
CA ARG A 22 9.63 16.07 0.85
C ARG A 22 10.17 17.18 1.73
N ILE A 23 11.11 16.83 2.61
CA ILE A 23 11.71 17.79 3.56
C ILE A 23 13.01 18.39 3.00
N LYS A 24 13.78 17.59 2.26
CA LYS A 24 15.04 18.04 1.69
C LYS A 24 15.32 17.31 0.38
N LYS A 25 15.94 17.99 -0.60
CA LYS A 25 16.34 17.41 -1.89
C LYS A 25 17.76 16.84 -1.81
N SER A 26 17.97 15.62 -2.28
CA SER A 26 19.24 14.91 -2.26
C SER A 26 19.37 13.80 -3.31
N ASN A 27 20.41 12.98 -3.23
CA ASN A 27 20.75 11.97 -4.25
C ASN A 27 20.24 10.54 -3.97
N THR A 28 19.63 10.28 -2.81
CA THR A 28 19.02 8.99 -2.44
C THR A 28 17.78 9.23 -1.59
N ASP A 29 16.70 8.54 -1.92
CA ASP A 29 15.42 8.73 -1.26
C ASP A 29 15.28 7.85 -0.02
N VAL A 30 14.99 8.49 1.12
CA VAL A 30 14.66 7.82 2.38
C VAL A 30 13.32 8.30 2.88
N LEU A 31 12.40 7.36 3.12
CA LEU A 31 11.08 7.65 3.68
C LEU A 31 11.06 7.30 5.17
N TYR A 32 10.74 8.29 6.00
CA TYR A 32 10.57 8.16 7.45
C TYR A 32 9.11 8.35 7.85
N TYR A 33 8.70 7.64 8.90
CA TYR A 33 7.47 7.95 9.60
C TYR A 33 7.69 9.11 10.59
N VAL A 34 6.70 10.00 10.68
CA VAL A 34 6.67 11.11 11.64
C VAL A 34 5.36 11.06 12.41
N ASP A 35 5.44 11.04 13.73
CA ASP A 35 4.27 11.02 14.59
C ASP A 35 3.52 12.37 14.62
N ASN A 36 2.40 12.41 15.32
CA ASN A 36 1.55 13.59 15.42
C ASN A 36 2.22 14.77 16.16
N GLU A 37 3.31 14.51 16.89
CA GLU A 37 4.12 15.52 17.57
C GLU A 37 5.24 16.06 16.67
N GLY A 38 5.35 15.55 15.45
CA GLY A 38 6.40 15.91 14.49
C GLY A 38 7.74 15.22 14.77
N LYS A 39 7.76 14.19 15.62
CA LYS A 39 8.95 13.43 15.93
C LYS A 39 9.16 12.31 14.93
N ARG A 40 10.36 12.29 14.37
CA ARG A 40 10.77 11.26 13.40
C ARG A 40 11.02 9.92 14.09
N SER A 41 10.45 8.88 13.54
CA SER A 41 10.73 7.49 13.93
C SER A 41 12.18 7.10 13.61
N SER A 42 12.70 6.11 14.35
CA SER A 42 13.94 5.42 13.97
C SER A 42 13.73 4.46 12.78
N GLU A 43 12.49 4.11 12.47
CA GLU A 43 12.17 3.28 11.31
C GLU A 43 12.15 4.10 10.02
N PHE A 44 12.79 3.57 8.99
CA PHE A 44 12.83 4.17 7.67
C PHE A 44 12.99 3.10 6.59
N ILE A 45 12.70 3.46 5.36
CA ILE A 45 13.00 2.65 4.18
C ILE A 45 13.82 3.46 3.17
N ASN A 46 14.78 2.77 2.55
CA ASN A 46 15.51 3.30 1.39
C ASN A 46 14.74 2.93 0.11
N ILE A 47 14.47 3.95 -0.71
CA ILE A 47 13.87 3.82 -2.04
C ILE A 47 14.97 3.93 -3.07
N LYS A 48 15.17 2.91 -3.88
CA LYS A 48 16.22 2.86 -4.90
C LYS A 48 15.84 3.60 -6.18
N ASP A 49 14.54 3.59 -6.49
CA ASP A 49 13.97 4.30 -7.63
C ASP A 49 13.73 5.76 -7.27
N ARG A 50 14.67 6.63 -7.67
CA ARG A 50 14.60 8.08 -7.41
C ARG A 50 13.37 8.76 -8.00
N ASN A 51 12.83 8.22 -9.09
CA ASN A 51 11.67 8.81 -9.75
C ASN A 51 10.37 8.47 -9.03
N LEU A 52 10.37 7.47 -8.16
CA LEU A 52 9.16 6.98 -7.53
C LEU A 52 8.56 8.00 -6.56
N LEU A 53 9.35 8.57 -5.66
CA LEU A 53 8.88 9.61 -4.74
C LEU A 53 8.68 10.96 -5.44
N ASP A 54 9.49 11.28 -6.46
CA ASP A 54 9.27 12.46 -7.29
C ASP A 54 7.96 12.40 -8.12
N ALA A 55 7.47 11.19 -8.40
CA ALA A 55 6.19 10.97 -9.05
C ALA A 55 4.98 11.09 -8.09
N PHE A 56 5.23 11.41 -6.81
CA PHE A 56 4.17 11.61 -5.83
C PHE A 56 3.19 12.70 -6.27
N SER A 57 1.93 12.38 -6.19
CA SER A 57 0.84 13.31 -6.47
C SER A 57 -0.15 13.29 -5.31
N ASP A 58 -0.30 14.44 -4.65
CA ASP A 58 -1.39 14.67 -3.69
C ASP A 58 -2.36 15.68 -4.30
N LYS A 59 -3.48 15.17 -4.81
CA LYS A 59 -4.51 16.00 -5.44
C LYS A 59 -5.87 15.65 -4.85
N LYS A 60 -6.55 16.68 -4.36
CA LYS A 60 -7.94 16.58 -3.85
C LYS A 60 -8.09 15.55 -2.72
N GLY A 61 -7.12 15.47 -1.80
CA GLY A 61 -7.15 14.54 -0.67
C GLY A 61 -6.88 13.09 -1.06
N LYS A 62 -6.14 12.85 -2.15
CA LYS A 62 -5.71 11.54 -2.61
C LYS A 62 -4.21 11.57 -2.88
N ALA A 63 -3.46 10.80 -2.12
CA ALA A 63 -2.03 10.63 -2.35
C ALA A 63 -1.78 9.41 -3.22
N SER A 64 -0.93 9.54 -4.24
CA SER A 64 -0.58 8.40 -5.09
C SER A 64 0.83 8.44 -5.65
N PHE A 65 1.39 7.25 -5.89
CA PHE A 65 2.65 6.99 -6.59
C PHE A 65 2.41 5.99 -7.70
N THR A 66 2.93 6.24 -8.89
CA THR A 66 2.78 5.31 -10.01
C THR A 66 4.13 4.97 -10.62
N THR A 67 4.36 3.68 -10.88
CA THR A 67 5.55 3.17 -11.56
C THR A 67 5.21 1.98 -12.45
N ASN A 68 5.98 1.79 -13.51
CA ASN A 68 5.94 0.60 -14.36
C ASN A 68 7.19 -0.28 -14.24
N SER A 69 8.18 0.13 -13.44
CA SER A 69 9.52 -0.48 -13.44
C SER A 69 9.94 -1.08 -12.10
N ASN A 70 9.60 -0.46 -10.97
CA ASN A 70 10.14 -0.87 -9.67
C ASN A 70 9.04 -1.25 -8.65
N ILE A 71 8.43 -2.41 -8.90
CA ILE A 71 7.41 -2.95 -7.99
C ILE A 71 7.95 -3.26 -6.59
N ASP A 72 9.23 -3.63 -6.47
CA ASP A 72 9.81 -4.01 -5.17
C ASP A 72 9.86 -2.79 -4.23
N ASP A 73 10.26 -1.62 -4.74
CA ASP A 73 10.28 -0.39 -3.93
C ASP A 73 8.85 0.10 -3.63
N LEU A 74 7.93 0.01 -4.60
CA LEU A 74 6.53 0.39 -4.37
C LEU A 74 5.87 -0.51 -3.32
N PHE A 75 6.15 -1.82 -3.34
CA PHE A 75 5.62 -2.75 -2.35
C PHE A 75 6.24 -2.52 -0.96
N LYS A 76 7.53 -2.17 -0.87
CA LYS A 76 8.14 -1.72 0.40
C LYS A 76 7.45 -0.48 0.94
N MET A 77 7.15 0.50 0.07
CA MET A 77 6.41 1.70 0.48
C MET A 77 5.01 1.35 0.96
N PHE A 78 4.29 0.45 0.28
CA PHE A 78 3.00 -0.05 0.72
C PHE A 78 3.08 -0.63 2.13
N LEU A 79 4.02 -1.55 2.38
CA LEU A 79 4.19 -2.18 3.69
C LEU A 79 4.59 -1.16 4.76
N PHE A 80 5.52 -0.25 4.44
CA PHE A 80 5.96 0.77 5.37
C PHE A 80 4.83 1.72 5.75
N ALA A 81 4.10 2.24 4.76
CA ALA A 81 2.97 3.11 4.96
C ALA A 81 1.85 2.42 5.77
N SER A 82 1.46 1.21 5.38
CA SER A 82 0.44 0.43 6.09
C SER A 82 0.80 0.09 7.53
N ASN A 83 2.10 -0.11 7.84
CA ASN A 83 2.55 -0.44 9.20
C ASN A 83 2.67 0.78 10.12
N ASN A 84 2.79 1.98 9.59
CA ASN A 84 3.14 3.19 10.35
C ASN A 84 2.04 4.26 10.32
N THR A 85 0.99 4.09 9.50
CA THR A 85 -0.11 5.06 9.41
C THR A 85 -1.42 4.45 9.90
N ASP A 86 -2.37 5.31 10.25
CA ASP A 86 -3.71 4.92 10.71
C ASP A 86 -4.73 4.83 9.56
N VAL A 87 -4.28 5.12 8.32
CA VAL A 87 -5.12 5.12 7.13
C VAL A 87 -4.89 3.89 6.27
N GLU A 88 -5.90 3.50 5.51
CA GLU A 88 -5.76 2.42 4.54
C GLU A 88 -4.94 2.85 3.33
N TRP A 89 -4.09 1.94 2.87
CA TRP A 89 -3.33 2.04 1.64
C TRP A 89 -3.74 0.95 0.67
N VAL A 90 -3.72 1.27 -0.61
CA VAL A 90 -3.97 0.30 -1.67
C VAL A 90 -2.87 0.35 -2.71
N MET A 91 -2.48 -0.82 -3.22
CA MET A 91 -1.65 -0.92 -4.40
C MET A 91 -2.42 -1.66 -5.49
N HIS A 92 -2.55 -1.05 -6.66
CA HIS A 92 -3.20 -1.62 -7.83
C HIS A 92 -2.17 -1.96 -8.91
N ARG A 93 -2.47 -2.99 -9.68
CA ARG A 93 -1.80 -3.28 -10.96
C ARG A 93 -2.84 -3.23 -12.06
N ASP A 94 -2.55 -2.46 -13.12
CA ASP A 94 -3.39 -2.40 -14.31
C ASP A 94 -3.00 -3.44 -15.39
N ILE A 95 -3.78 -3.50 -16.46
CA ILE A 95 -3.55 -4.40 -17.60
C ILE A 95 -2.24 -4.08 -18.35
N ASN A 96 -1.72 -2.87 -18.24
CA ASN A 96 -0.48 -2.43 -18.87
C ASN A 96 0.75 -2.64 -17.98
N ASN A 97 0.57 -3.33 -16.84
CA ASN A 97 1.60 -3.53 -15.82
C ASN A 97 2.08 -2.24 -15.13
N ASN A 98 1.28 -1.18 -15.12
CA ASN A 98 1.55 -0.07 -14.23
C ASN A 98 1.06 -0.42 -12.82
N TYR A 99 1.82 0.02 -11.84
CA TYR A 99 1.53 -0.17 -10.42
C TYR A 99 1.29 1.19 -9.78
N THR A 100 0.19 1.32 -9.09
CA THR A 100 -0.17 2.55 -8.37
C THR A 100 -0.39 2.23 -6.90
N LEU A 101 0.37 2.87 -6.03
CA LEU A 101 0.17 2.90 -4.59
C LEU A 101 -0.56 4.19 -4.24
N GLY A 102 -1.59 4.12 -3.40
CA GLY A 102 -2.33 5.32 -2.99
C GLY A 102 -3.10 5.17 -1.69
N THR A 103 -3.59 6.29 -1.22
CA THR A 103 -4.54 6.43 -0.10
C THR A 103 -5.45 7.63 -0.34
N ILE A 104 -6.64 7.59 0.22
CA ILE A 104 -7.55 8.74 0.30
C ILE A 104 -7.57 9.35 1.72
N HIS A 105 -6.54 9.06 2.53
CA HIS A 105 -6.38 9.52 3.90
C HIS A 105 -7.56 9.15 4.81
N ASN A 106 -8.08 7.94 4.64
CA ASN A 106 -9.20 7.42 5.43
C ASN A 106 -8.82 6.09 6.07
N GLU A 107 -9.23 5.86 7.31
CA GLU A 107 -8.90 4.65 8.08
C GLU A 107 -9.69 3.41 7.67
N ASP A 108 -10.86 3.62 7.03
CA ASP A 108 -11.78 2.56 6.63
C ASP A 108 -11.86 2.35 5.11
N SER A 109 -11.08 3.11 4.34
CA SER A 109 -11.10 3.02 2.88
C SER A 109 -9.82 3.58 2.26
N ALA A 110 -9.19 2.79 1.41
CA ALA A 110 -8.07 3.24 0.59
C ALA A 110 -8.49 3.89 -0.74
N GLY A 111 -9.79 3.98 -1.01
CA GLY A 111 -10.34 4.43 -2.28
C GLY A 111 -10.42 3.32 -3.34
N SER A 112 -11.11 3.62 -4.43
CA SER A 112 -11.27 2.71 -5.57
C SER A 112 -10.21 2.97 -6.64
N TRP A 113 -10.05 2.05 -7.60
CA TRP A 113 -9.11 2.22 -8.72
C TRP A 113 -9.42 3.46 -9.58
N THR A 114 -10.71 3.85 -9.69
CA THR A 114 -11.11 5.05 -10.42
C THR A 114 -10.65 6.33 -9.74
N ASP A 115 -10.47 6.30 -8.42
CA ASP A 115 -9.90 7.42 -7.67
C ASP A 115 -8.47 7.74 -8.10
N TYR A 116 -7.76 6.76 -8.60
CA TYR A 116 -6.38 6.84 -9.08
C TYR A 116 -6.26 6.87 -10.60
N GLY A 117 -7.39 7.00 -11.32
CA GLY A 117 -7.38 7.05 -12.79
C GLY A 117 -7.06 5.70 -13.46
N ILE A 118 -7.26 4.59 -12.76
CA ILE A 118 -7.01 3.25 -13.29
C ILE A 118 -8.28 2.74 -13.96
N GLU A 119 -8.21 2.40 -15.25
CA GLU A 119 -9.38 1.93 -15.99
C GLU A 119 -9.64 0.43 -15.83
N LYS A 120 -8.57 -0.38 -15.81
CA LYS A 120 -8.66 -1.85 -15.81
C LYS A 120 -7.68 -2.47 -14.82
N PRO A 121 -8.01 -2.51 -13.52
CA PRO A 121 -7.18 -3.17 -12.55
C PRO A 121 -7.27 -4.69 -12.72
N ILE A 122 -6.13 -5.39 -12.70
CA ILE A 122 -6.06 -6.85 -12.74
C ILE A 122 -5.65 -7.46 -11.39
N ALA A 123 -5.07 -6.66 -10.52
CA ALA A 123 -4.78 -7.05 -9.15
C ALA A 123 -4.79 -5.85 -8.20
N SER A 124 -5.15 -6.10 -6.95
CA SER A 124 -5.13 -5.10 -5.88
C SER A 124 -4.69 -5.73 -4.57
N VAL A 125 -3.98 -4.97 -3.75
CA VAL A 125 -3.78 -5.26 -2.33
C VAL A 125 -4.10 -4.00 -1.54
N HIS A 126 -4.87 -4.12 -0.47
CA HIS A 126 -5.12 -3.00 0.46
C HIS A 126 -4.83 -3.42 1.89
N SER A 127 -4.71 -2.45 2.77
CA SER A 127 -4.39 -2.66 4.19
C SER A 127 -5.56 -2.32 5.09
N HIS A 128 -5.65 -3.00 6.25
CA HIS A 128 -6.60 -2.71 7.32
C HIS A 128 -5.82 -2.36 8.61
N PRO A 129 -5.37 -1.11 8.80
CA PRO A 129 -4.49 -0.73 9.92
C PRO A 129 -5.18 -0.80 11.28
N GLY A 130 -6.48 -0.53 11.35
CA GLY A 130 -7.28 -0.52 12.58
C GLY A 130 -7.53 -1.90 13.20
N ILE A 131 -7.51 -2.97 12.41
CA ILE A 131 -7.94 -4.30 12.85
C ILE A 131 -6.92 -4.94 13.82
N PRO A 132 -7.39 -5.46 14.99
CA PRO A 132 -6.55 -6.16 15.95
C PRO A 132 -5.82 -7.38 15.35
N ALA A 133 -4.70 -7.78 15.97
CA ALA A 133 -3.87 -8.90 15.49
C ALA A 133 -4.44 -10.28 15.92
N ASN A 134 -5.75 -10.50 15.74
CA ASN A 134 -6.37 -11.80 15.95
C ASN A 134 -7.11 -12.28 14.68
N VAL A 135 -7.29 -13.58 14.58
CA VAL A 135 -7.83 -14.21 13.35
C VAL A 135 -9.31 -13.90 13.17
N ASP A 136 -10.08 -13.84 14.24
CA ASP A 136 -11.54 -13.67 14.17
C ASP A 136 -11.91 -12.27 13.67
N ASP A 137 -11.22 -11.23 14.16
CA ASP A 137 -11.44 -9.85 13.69
C ASP A 137 -10.99 -9.67 12.25
N GLU A 138 -9.86 -10.29 11.84
CA GLU A 138 -9.40 -10.29 10.47
C GLU A 138 -10.39 -10.97 9.53
N ILE A 139 -10.94 -12.13 9.92
CA ILE A 139 -11.96 -12.85 9.16
C ILE A 139 -13.23 -12.03 9.02
N PHE A 140 -13.69 -11.41 10.10
CA PHE A 140 -14.88 -10.55 10.07
C PHE A 140 -14.68 -9.36 9.11
N SER A 141 -13.54 -8.68 9.19
CA SER A 141 -13.20 -7.59 8.29
C SER A 141 -13.16 -8.03 6.82
N MET A 142 -12.50 -9.16 6.52
CA MET A 142 -12.45 -9.72 5.16
C MET A 142 -13.81 -10.15 4.59
N SER A 143 -14.81 -10.40 5.44
CA SER A 143 -16.14 -10.76 4.95
C SER A 143 -16.79 -9.62 4.16
N ILE A 144 -16.49 -8.38 4.50
CA ILE A 144 -16.93 -7.17 3.78
C ILE A 144 -16.22 -7.08 2.44
N ASP A 145 -14.90 -7.29 2.41
CA ASP A 145 -14.11 -7.30 1.17
C ASP A 145 -14.59 -8.40 0.21
N TRP A 146 -14.89 -9.58 0.74
CA TRP A 146 -15.43 -10.68 -0.05
C TRP A 146 -16.78 -10.33 -0.69
N LEU A 147 -17.68 -9.66 0.04
CA LEU A 147 -18.94 -9.19 -0.51
C LEU A 147 -18.73 -8.18 -1.65
N ASN A 148 -17.75 -7.27 -1.48
CA ASN A 148 -17.40 -6.30 -2.52
C ASN A 148 -16.83 -6.99 -3.76
N VAL A 149 -15.92 -7.95 -3.61
CA VAL A 149 -15.36 -8.75 -4.71
C VAL A 149 -16.47 -9.52 -5.44
N LYS A 150 -17.37 -10.15 -4.69
CA LYS A 150 -18.51 -10.90 -5.27
C LYS A 150 -19.43 -9.99 -6.07
N ASN A 151 -19.76 -8.82 -5.55
CA ASN A 151 -20.62 -7.85 -6.24
C ASN A 151 -19.93 -7.28 -7.48
N ASP A 152 -18.63 -7.00 -7.43
CA ASP A 152 -17.86 -6.51 -8.57
C ASP A 152 -17.86 -7.52 -9.75
N ILE A 153 -17.69 -8.79 -9.45
CA ILE A 153 -17.77 -9.86 -10.46
C ILE A 153 -19.17 -9.97 -11.07
N VAL A 154 -20.23 -9.90 -10.25
CA VAL A 154 -21.63 -10.03 -10.70
C VAL A 154 -22.06 -8.82 -11.53
N ILE A 155 -21.73 -7.61 -11.07
CA ILE A 155 -22.20 -6.35 -11.67
C ILE A 155 -21.34 -5.97 -12.88
N ASN A 156 -20.01 -6.05 -12.75
CA ASN A 156 -19.07 -5.51 -13.71
C ASN A 156 -18.45 -6.55 -14.65
N LYS A 157 -18.74 -7.84 -14.48
CA LYS A 157 -18.17 -8.96 -15.27
C LYS A 157 -16.63 -8.98 -15.29
N HIS A 158 -15.97 -8.43 -14.27
CA HIS A 158 -14.52 -8.44 -14.15
C HIS A 158 -14.02 -9.81 -13.64
N GLN A 159 -13.83 -10.75 -14.57
CA GLN A 159 -13.69 -12.18 -14.30
C GLN A 159 -12.39 -12.62 -13.60
N THR A 160 -11.37 -11.80 -13.40
CA THR A 160 -10.06 -12.31 -12.93
C THR A 160 -9.25 -11.33 -12.10
N ARG A 161 -9.90 -10.46 -11.36
CA ARG A 161 -9.17 -9.56 -10.49
C ARG A 161 -8.66 -10.29 -9.25
N MET A 162 -7.35 -10.26 -9.04
CA MET A 162 -6.73 -10.78 -7.82
C MET A 162 -6.81 -9.71 -6.72
N ASN A 163 -7.50 -10.02 -5.63
CA ASN A 163 -7.64 -9.11 -4.51
C ASN A 163 -6.93 -9.68 -3.29
N TYR A 164 -6.13 -8.85 -2.62
CA TYR A 164 -5.40 -9.21 -1.43
C TYR A 164 -5.68 -8.21 -0.32
N VAL A 165 -5.68 -8.69 0.92
CA VAL A 165 -5.84 -7.88 2.12
C VAL A 165 -4.64 -8.09 3.03
N TYR A 166 -4.04 -7.00 3.49
CA TYR A 166 -2.91 -7.00 4.41
C TYR A 166 -3.33 -6.41 5.77
N PHE A 167 -3.04 -7.14 6.83
CA PHE A 167 -3.27 -6.73 8.21
C PHE A 167 -1.96 -6.32 8.87
N PRO A 168 -1.68 -5.01 9.04
CA PRO A 168 -0.41 -4.51 9.54
C PRO A 168 -0.05 -5.02 10.94
N LYS A 169 -1.01 -5.09 11.87
CA LYS A 169 -0.76 -5.50 13.26
C LYS A 169 -0.34 -6.97 13.39
N SER A 170 -0.92 -7.86 12.58
CA SER A 170 -0.56 -9.28 12.55
C SER A 170 0.50 -9.60 11.50
N LYS A 171 0.72 -8.70 10.53
CA LYS A 171 1.55 -8.87 9.32
C LYS A 171 1.09 -10.04 8.45
N ARG A 172 -0.21 -10.36 8.46
CA ARG A 172 -0.80 -11.41 7.62
C ARG A 172 -1.30 -10.85 6.31
N LEU A 173 -1.13 -11.64 5.26
CA LEU A 173 -1.64 -11.38 3.92
C LEU A 173 -2.60 -12.48 3.52
N TYR A 174 -3.77 -12.10 3.04
CA TYR A 174 -4.80 -12.99 2.54
C TYR A 174 -5.11 -12.71 1.07
N HIS A 175 -5.53 -13.73 0.35
CA HIS A 175 -6.14 -13.63 -0.97
C HIS A 175 -7.66 -13.76 -0.81
N VAL A 176 -8.40 -12.81 -1.36
CA VAL A 176 -9.87 -12.79 -1.35
C VAL A 176 -10.36 -13.21 -2.73
N GLU A 177 -11.10 -14.32 -2.79
CA GLU A 177 -11.63 -14.92 -4.00
C GLU A 177 -13.15 -14.93 -3.99
N HIS A 178 -13.79 -15.21 -5.14
CA HIS A 178 -15.24 -15.38 -5.20
C HIS A 178 -15.77 -16.47 -4.25
N SER A 179 -14.99 -17.53 -4.04
CA SER A 179 -15.31 -18.66 -3.16
C SER A 179 -15.06 -18.39 -1.67
N GLY A 180 -14.46 -17.24 -1.32
CA GLY A 180 -14.09 -16.89 0.04
C GLY A 180 -12.74 -16.20 0.12
N TYR A 181 -11.98 -16.49 1.17
CA TYR A 181 -10.64 -15.94 1.40
C TYR A 181 -9.68 -17.07 1.77
N ARG A 182 -8.39 -16.87 1.43
CA ARG A 182 -7.32 -17.82 1.73
C ARG A 182 -6.13 -17.11 2.35
N TYR A 183 -5.67 -17.59 3.50
CA TYR A 183 -4.42 -17.14 4.06
C TYR A 183 -3.25 -17.47 3.13
N ILE A 184 -2.44 -16.48 2.81
CA ILE A 184 -1.26 -16.65 1.95
C ILE A 184 -0.02 -16.84 2.83
N ARG A 185 0.31 -15.84 3.66
CA ARG A 185 1.51 -15.87 4.49
C ARG A 185 1.56 -14.73 5.50
N LYS A 186 2.45 -14.87 6.49
CA LYS A 186 2.90 -13.76 7.31
C LYS A 186 4.05 -13.04 6.60
N ILE A 187 3.96 -11.71 6.46
CA ILE A 187 5.03 -10.90 5.90
C ILE A 187 5.95 -10.50 7.05
N THR A 188 7.09 -11.19 7.15
CA THR A 188 8.15 -10.82 8.10
C THR A 188 9.19 -9.95 7.40
N THR A 189 9.95 -9.18 8.17
CA THR A 189 11.04 -8.33 7.68
C THR A 189 12.08 -9.15 6.90
N GLY A 190 12.17 -8.90 5.61
CA GLY A 190 12.99 -9.64 4.66
C GLY A 190 12.16 -9.87 3.41
N TYR A 191 12.07 -8.86 2.58
CA TYR A 191 11.22 -8.79 1.40
C TYR A 191 11.50 -9.94 0.43
N SER A 192 10.90 -11.11 0.68
CA SER A 192 10.80 -12.11 -0.36
C SER A 192 9.84 -11.57 -1.41
N ARG A 193 10.26 -11.54 -2.65
CA ARG A 193 9.52 -11.08 -3.82
C ARG A 193 8.06 -11.55 -3.75
N PHE A 194 7.15 -10.60 -3.55
CA PHE A 194 5.73 -10.83 -3.72
C PHE A 194 5.44 -10.63 -5.20
N TYR A 195 5.22 -11.74 -5.89
CA TYR A 195 4.77 -11.67 -7.28
C TYR A 195 3.30 -11.30 -7.30
N PHE A 196 3.03 -9.99 -7.34
CA PHE A 196 1.71 -9.42 -7.47
C PHE A 196 1.13 -9.82 -8.84
N GLY A 197 0.31 -10.87 -8.84
CA GLY A 197 -0.38 -11.33 -10.05
C GLY A 197 0.25 -12.49 -10.82
N THR A 198 1.21 -13.24 -10.26
CA THR A 198 1.66 -14.52 -10.79
C THR A 198 1.55 -15.60 -9.72
N LEU A 199 0.35 -15.96 -9.33
CA LEU A 199 0.10 -17.29 -8.78
C LEU A 199 0.09 -18.25 -9.99
N ASN A 200 1.24 -18.83 -10.33
CA ASN A 200 1.25 -20.03 -11.14
C ASN A 200 0.46 -21.07 -10.34
N HIS A 201 -0.74 -21.37 -10.81
CA HIS A 201 -1.48 -22.55 -10.38
C HIS A 201 -0.60 -23.77 -10.72
N ARG A 202 0.06 -24.33 -9.71
CA ARG A 202 0.57 -25.71 -9.74
C ARG A 202 -0.41 -26.59 -8.98
#